data_dd64e1ed2d36e2b9c5c23d4a7d3aeae4
#
_entry.id   dd64e1ed2d36e2b9c5c23d4a7d3aeae4
#
_cell.length_a   1.000
_cell.length_b   1.000
_cell.length_c   1.000
_cell.angle_alpha   90.00
_cell.angle_beta   90.00
_cell.angle_gamma   90.00
#
_symmetry.space_group_name_H-M   'P 1'
#
loop_
_entity.id
_entity.type
_entity.pdbx_description
1 polymer ?
#
loop_
_entity_poly.entity_id
_entity_poly.type
_entity_poly.pdbx_seq_one_letter_code
_entity_poly.pdbx_strand_id
1 'polypeptide(L)'
;HLVKAPENSVSSISRRESWDASRPATVYKTPETLPDGTPCTAATVILRTRGCVWWWKSGCTFCGYFNDVRDDVTVDDLFAQWDEAKRKTNDFDGCSMVKVYTSGTFFEDREIPVEFQDLVLKETHELGLHLIVEAQAHLCHPDKLAWVAERHPGCTVAIGLEALDDTVLRFHCNKGFSTKTWRKSVDDLRTAGLRVKTYLLFKPPFMSEGDALNLTKEWLREVAPLSDEVSINPMNIQKG
;
A
#
# COMPACT_ATOMS: atom_id res chain seq x y z
N HIS A 1 25.29 8.96 11.30
CA HIS A 1 25.56 7.57 10.93
C HIS A 1 24.26 6.97 10.43
N LEU A 2 24.14 6.82 9.10
CA LEU A 2 23.11 6.00 8.48
C LEU A 2 23.36 4.57 8.96
N VAL A 3 22.43 3.98 9.67
CA VAL A 3 22.44 2.55 9.94
C VAL A 3 22.23 1.89 8.57
N LYS A 4 23.31 1.38 7.97
CA LYS A 4 23.19 0.51 6.80
C LYS A 4 22.35 -0.69 7.21
N ALA A 5 21.38 -1.05 6.40
CA ALA A 5 20.74 -2.36 6.55
C ALA A 5 21.86 -3.41 6.60
N PRO A 6 21.81 -4.37 7.53
CA PRO A 6 22.88 -5.33 7.67
C PRO A 6 23.05 -6.11 6.37
N GLU A 7 24.27 -6.20 5.87
CA GLU A 7 24.62 -6.92 4.63
C GLU A 7 24.14 -8.39 4.61
N ASN A 8 23.77 -8.91 5.78
CA ASN A 8 23.23 -10.27 5.96
C ASN A 8 21.73 -10.39 5.64
N SER A 9 21.01 -9.31 5.39
CA SER A 9 19.57 -9.36 5.09
C SER A 9 19.29 -9.94 3.68
N VAL A 10 20.18 -9.73 2.73
CA VAL A 10 20.04 -10.24 1.35
C VAL A 10 20.21 -11.76 1.29
N SER A 11 21.08 -12.33 2.11
CA SER A 11 21.31 -13.78 2.13
C SER A 11 20.20 -14.59 2.82
N SER A 12 19.36 -13.95 3.66
CA SER A 12 18.21 -14.60 4.29
C SER A 12 16.98 -14.67 3.37
N ILE A 13 16.89 -13.80 2.37
CA ILE A 13 15.80 -13.78 1.39
C ILE A 13 15.89 -15.01 0.47
N SER A 14 17.10 -15.48 0.14
CA SER A 14 17.33 -16.66 -0.71
C SER A 14 16.86 -17.98 -0.12
N ARG A 15 16.47 -18.05 1.16
CA ARG A 15 16.04 -19.28 1.85
C ARG A 15 14.53 -19.51 1.87
N ARG A 16 13.72 -18.65 1.26
CA ARG A 16 12.26 -18.77 1.25
C ARG A 16 11.73 -19.35 -0.07
N GLU A 17 12.40 -20.35 -0.61
CA GLU A 17 12.04 -21.06 -1.84
C GLU A 17 10.71 -21.85 -1.76
N SER A 18 9.93 -21.74 -0.69
CA SER A 18 8.81 -22.65 -0.45
C SER A 18 7.43 -22.14 -0.86
N TRP A 19 7.26 -20.87 -1.25
CA TRP A 19 5.95 -20.40 -1.66
C TRP A 19 5.83 -20.23 -3.19
N ASP A 20 4.65 -20.55 -3.71
CA ASP A 20 4.31 -20.47 -5.12
C ASP A 20 4.10 -19.01 -5.54
N ALA A 21 4.91 -18.51 -6.47
CA ALA A 21 4.85 -17.13 -6.97
C ALA A 21 3.54 -16.86 -7.74
N SER A 22 2.93 -17.88 -8.31
CA SER A 22 1.65 -17.77 -9.04
C SER A 22 0.43 -17.68 -8.13
N ARG A 23 0.61 -17.72 -6.80
CA ARG A 23 -0.48 -17.66 -5.83
C ARG A 23 -0.38 -16.42 -4.95
N PRO A 24 -1.48 -15.67 -4.75
CA PRO A 24 -1.48 -14.52 -3.82
C PRO A 24 -1.14 -14.97 -2.39
N ALA A 25 -0.57 -14.07 -1.61
CA ALA A 25 -0.28 -14.34 -0.21
C ALA A 25 -1.56 -14.70 0.55
N THR A 26 -2.62 -13.96 0.32
CA THR A 26 -3.95 -14.28 0.84
C THR A 26 -5.06 -13.60 0.04
N VAL A 27 -6.26 -14.20 0.08
CA VAL A 27 -7.50 -13.61 -0.44
C VAL A 27 -8.61 -13.90 0.58
N TYR A 28 -9.33 -12.86 1.00
CA TYR A 28 -10.43 -12.99 1.95
C TYR A 28 -11.47 -11.90 1.76
N LYS A 29 -12.69 -12.10 2.29
CA LYS A 29 -13.77 -11.11 2.29
C LYS A 29 -13.98 -10.56 3.70
N THR A 30 -14.22 -9.24 3.82
CA THR A 30 -14.52 -8.56 5.08
C THR A 30 -15.68 -7.58 4.93
N PRO A 31 -16.48 -7.35 5.99
CA PRO A 31 -17.36 -6.20 6.04
C PRO A 31 -16.55 -4.89 5.97
N GLU A 32 -17.04 -3.95 5.19
CA GLU A 32 -16.44 -2.63 4.97
C GLU A 32 -17.54 -1.57 4.76
N THR A 33 -17.11 -0.34 4.51
CA THR A 33 -18.00 0.76 4.19
C THR A 33 -17.51 1.44 2.91
N LEU A 34 -18.40 1.64 1.95
CA LEU A 34 -18.13 2.41 0.75
C LEU A 34 -17.91 3.90 1.06
N PRO A 35 -17.30 4.67 0.16
CA PRO A 35 -17.06 6.10 0.34
C PRO A 35 -18.29 6.95 0.67
N ASP A 36 -19.47 6.51 0.29
CA ASP A 36 -20.76 7.16 0.57
C ASP A 36 -21.37 6.78 1.92
N GLY A 37 -20.69 5.93 2.70
CA GLY A 37 -21.16 5.43 3.99
C GLY A 37 -21.98 4.14 3.93
N THR A 38 -22.19 3.59 2.74
CA THR A 38 -22.98 2.35 2.57
C THR A 38 -22.19 1.13 3.06
N PRO A 39 -22.72 0.31 3.97
CA PRO A 39 -22.09 -0.96 4.34
C PRO A 39 -21.95 -1.89 3.14
N CYS A 40 -20.79 -2.53 3.01
CA CYS A 40 -20.51 -3.44 1.89
C CYS A 40 -19.63 -4.61 2.32
N THR A 41 -19.43 -5.54 1.40
CA THR A 41 -18.39 -6.57 1.51
C THR A 41 -17.22 -6.20 0.59
N ALA A 42 -16.00 -6.19 1.12
CA ALA A 42 -14.78 -6.02 0.37
C ALA A 42 -14.05 -7.35 0.20
N ALA A 43 -13.56 -7.62 -1.00
CA ALA A 43 -12.53 -8.62 -1.23
C ALA A 43 -11.15 -7.98 -1.04
N THR A 44 -10.31 -8.58 -0.23
CA THR A 44 -8.91 -8.17 -0.08
C THR A 44 -8.01 -9.20 -0.77
N VAL A 45 -7.17 -8.71 -1.66
CA VAL A 45 -6.17 -9.49 -2.38
C VAL A 45 -4.80 -8.98 -2.00
N ILE A 46 -3.98 -9.81 -1.35
CA ILE A 46 -2.59 -9.48 -1.02
C ILE A 46 -1.70 -10.24 -2.00
N LEU A 47 -1.09 -9.50 -2.90
CA LEU A 47 -0.21 -10.05 -3.93
C LEU A 47 1.18 -10.35 -3.37
N ARG A 48 1.79 -11.41 -3.85
CA ARG A 48 3.22 -11.66 -3.74
C ARG A 48 3.93 -10.96 -4.88
N THR A 49 4.88 -10.11 -4.55
CA THR A 49 5.55 -9.25 -5.52
C THR A 49 7.06 -9.25 -5.35
N ARG A 50 7.76 -8.50 -6.20
CA ARG A 50 9.20 -8.23 -6.05
C ARG A 50 9.51 -7.30 -4.87
N GLY A 51 8.48 -6.70 -4.27
CA GLY A 51 8.57 -5.83 -3.13
C GLY A 51 9.04 -4.42 -3.43
N CYS A 52 9.10 -3.64 -2.37
CA CYS A 52 9.35 -2.20 -2.40
C CYS A 52 10.79 -1.86 -2.84
N VAL A 53 10.94 -0.99 -3.84
CA VAL A 53 12.25 -0.47 -4.28
C VAL A 53 13.00 0.25 -3.14
N TRP A 54 12.26 0.92 -2.23
CA TRP A 54 12.88 1.55 -1.05
C TRP A 54 13.50 0.51 -0.12
N TRP A 55 12.85 -0.63 0.06
CA TRP A 55 13.40 -1.73 0.85
C TRP A 55 14.76 -2.18 0.31
N TRP A 56 14.87 -2.39 -0.99
CA TRP A 56 16.12 -2.82 -1.63
C TRP A 56 17.26 -1.79 -1.51
N LYS A 57 16.94 -0.52 -1.21
CA LYS A 57 17.92 0.56 -1.02
C LYS A 57 18.27 0.79 0.45
N SER A 58 17.27 0.82 1.33
CA SER A 58 17.43 1.25 2.73
C SER A 58 16.40 0.63 3.66
N GLY A 59 15.12 0.60 3.26
CA GLY A 59 14.00 0.02 3.99
C GLY A 59 13.48 0.88 5.15
N CYS A 60 12.19 0.73 5.43
CA CYS A 60 11.58 1.32 6.62
C CYS A 60 11.87 0.46 7.84
N THR A 61 12.14 1.08 8.99
CA THR A 61 12.56 0.40 10.23
C THR A 61 11.51 -0.53 10.84
N PHE A 62 10.23 -0.33 10.50
CA PHE A 62 9.09 -1.07 11.04
C PHE A 62 8.47 -2.07 10.03
N CYS A 63 8.94 -2.04 8.78
CA CYS A 63 8.33 -2.82 7.71
C CYS A 63 8.74 -4.30 7.79
N GLY A 64 7.74 -5.19 7.86
CA GLY A 64 7.93 -6.64 7.81
C GLY A 64 7.56 -7.30 6.48
N TYR A 65 7.03 -6.53 5.51
CA TYR A 65 6.55 -7.06 4.23
C TYR A 65 7.65 -7.67 3.36
N PHE A 66 8.91 -7.23 3.54
CA PHE A 66 10.06 -7.83 2.86
C PHE A 66 10.22 -9.33 3.12
N ASN A 67 9.59 -9.83 4.20
CA ASN A 67 9.61 -11.25 4.50
C ASN A 67 8.86 -12.11 3.47
N ASP A 68 7.99 -11.50 2.68
CA ASP A 68 7.11 -12.17 1.71
C ASP A 68 7.39 -11.74 0.26
N VAL A 69 8.61 -11.24 -0.04
CA VAL A 69 9.00 -10.82 -1.39
C VAL A 69 9.99 -11.79 -2.04
N ARG A 70 9.97 -11.83 -3.36
CA ARG A 70 10.96 -12.52 -4.21
C ARG A 70 11.23 -11.69 -5.45
N ASP A 71 12.49 -11.61 -5.85
CA ASP A 71 12.95 -10.84 -7.02
C ASP A 71 12.61 -11.51 -8.36
N ASP A 72 12.28 -12.78 -8.36
CA ASP A 72 11.95 -13.59 -9.53
C ASP A 72 10.45 -13.66 -9.88
N VAL A 73 9.57 -12.97 -9.15
CA VAL A 73 8.15 -12.87 -9.50
C VAL A 73 7.98 -12.19 -10.85
N THR A 74 7.27 -12.84 -11.75
CA THR A 74 7.02 -12.39 -13.12
C THR A 74 5.64 -11.73 -13.27
N VAL A 75 5.39 -11.08 -14.39
CA VAL A 75 4.05 -10.57 -14.70
C VAL A 75 3.02 -11.70 -14.88
N ASP A 76 3.44 -12.83 -15.44
CA ASP A 76 2.57 -14.01 -15.58
C ASP A 76 2.16 -14.58 -14.22
N ASP A 77 3.06 -14.53 -13.23
CA ASP A 77 2.71 -14.88 -11.86
C ASP A 77 1.64 -13.93 -11.27
N LEU A 78 1.73 -12.64 -11.55
CA LEU A 78 0.72 -11.66 -11.08
C LEU A 78 -0.63 -11.90 -11.74
N PHE A 79 -0.68 -12.20 -13.04
CA PHE A 79 -1.91 -12.60 -13.72
C PHE A 79 -2.52 -13.87 -13.11
N ALA A 80 -1.69 -14.89 -12.86
CA ALA A 80 -2.13 -16.13 -12.21
C ALA A 80 -2.65 -15.87 -10.77
N GLN A 81 -2.00 -14.97 -10.01
CA GLN A 81 -2.46 -14.57 -8.68
C GLN A 81 -3.83 -13.88 -8.75
N TRP A 82 -4.06 -13.03 -9.75
CA TRP A 82 -5.33 -12.34 -9.96
C TRP A 82 -6.46 -13.31 -10.34
N ASP A 83 -6.18 -14.25 -11.25
CA ASP A 83 -7.12 -15.30 -11.61
C ASP A 83 -7.46 -16.21 -10.43
N GLU A 84 -6.48 -16.54 -9.58
CA GLU A 84 -6.73 -17.29 -8.36
C GLU A 84 -7.57 -16.47 -7.35
N ALA A 85 -7.38 -15.15 -7.27
CA ALA A 85 -8.18 -14.29 -6.43
C ALA A 85 -9.65 -14.26 -6.92
N LYS A 86 -9.87 -14.12 -8.21
CA LYS A 86 -11.21 -14.23 -8.84
C LYS A 86 -11.86 -15.58 -8.54
N ARG A 87 -11.13 -16.66 -8.77
CA ARG A 87 -11.60 -18.01 -8.48
C ARG A 87 -12.01 -18.21 -7.02
N LYS A 88 -11.19 -17.72 -6.06
CA LYS A 88 -11.47 -17.83 -4.61
C LYS A 88 -12.66 -17.00 -4.15
N THR A 89 -12.96 -15.93 -4.86
CA THR A 89 -14.05 -15.01 -4.53
C THR A 89 -15.30 -15.23 -5.39
N ASN A 90 -15.27 -16.18 -6.31
CA ASN A 90 -16.29 -16.37 -7.34
C ASN A 90 -16.51 -15.06 -8.14
N ASP A 91 -15.45 -14.61 -8.81
CA ASP A 91 -15.40 -13.36 -9.57
C ASP A 91 -15.88 -12.12 -8.78
N PHE A 92 -15.48 -12.06 -7.51
CA PHE A 92 -15.87 -11.01 -6.54
C PHE A 92 -17.38 -10.94 -6.26
N ASP A 93 -18.12 -12.02 -6.52
CA ASP A 93 -19.56 -12.08 -6.29
C ASP A 93 -19.93 -11.64 -4.86
N GLY A 94 -20.96 -10.81 -4.73
CA GLY A 94 -21.41 -10.22 -3.47
C GLY A 94 -20.47 -9.18 -2.87
N CYS A 95 -19.40 -8.78 -3.57
CA CYS A 95 -18.54 -7.67 -3.18
C CYS A 95 -18.95 -6.37 -3.87
N SER A 96 -18.77 -5.24 -3.21
CA SER A 96 -18.87 -3.90 -3.80
C SER A 96 -17.52 -3.16 -3.78
N MET A 97 -16.49 -3.79 -3.19
CA MET A 97 -15.14 -3.23 -3.07
C MET A 97 -14.09 -4.32 -3.26
N VAL A 98 -12.97 -3.95 -3.89
CA VAL A 98 -11.75 -4.75 -3.94
C VAL A 98 -10.59 -3.92 -3.40
N LYS A 99 -9.79 -4.53 -2.52
CA LYS A 99 -8.54 -3.95 -1.99
C LYS A 99 -7.39 -4.77 -2.51
N VAL A 100 -6.48 -4.14 -3.26
CA VAL A 100 -5.28 -4.80 -3.79
C VAL A 100 -4.06 -4.26 -3.07
N TYR A 101 -3.45 -5.13 -2.28
CA TYR A 101 -2.28 -4.83 -1.48
C TYR A 101 -1.05 -5.54 -2.02
N THR A 102 0.09 -4.88 -1.90
CA THR A 102 1.38 -5.39 -2.36
C THR A 102 2.40 -5.31 -1.22
N SER A 103 3.60 -5.79 -1.44
CA SER A 103 4.68 -5.61 -0.46
C SER A 103 5.37 -4.24 -0.57
N GLY A 104 4.95 -3.40 -1.51
CA GLY A 104 5.56 -2.09 -1.76
C GLY A 104 4.57 -1.05 -2.24
N THR A 105 4.26 -1.03 -3.54
CA THR A 105 3.41 0.00 -4.12
C THR A 105 2.84 -0.42 -5.49
N PHE A 106 1.55 -0.24 -5.66
CA PHE A 106 0.86 -0.57 -6.90
C PHE A 106 1.34 0.25 -8.11
N PHE A 107 1.89 1.45 -7.87
CA PHE A 107 2.34 2.37 -8.94
C PHE A 107 3.81 2.23 -9.32
N GLU A 108 4.56 1.30 -8.75
CA GLU A 108 5.94 1.03 -9.14
C GLU A 108 5.98 -0.03 -10.26
N ASP A 109 6.32 0.38 -11.48
CA ASP A 109 6.26 -0.47 -12.66
C ASP A 109 7.23 -1.69 -12.59
N ARG A 110 8.25 -1.63 -11.74
CA ARG A 110 9.16 -2.77 -11.48
C ARG A 110 8.54 -3.81 -10.56
N GLU A 111 7.67 -3.39 -9.64
CA GLU A 111 6.96 -4.28 -8.73
C GLU A 111 5.69 -4.80 -9.38
N ILE A 112 4.90 -3.90 -9.94
CA ILE A 112 3.62 -4.17 -10.59
C ILE A 112 3.69 -3.62 -12.02
N PRO A 113 3.98 -4.44 -13.03
CA PRO A 113 4.04 -4.03 -14.44
C PRO A 113 2.76 -3.33 -14.91
N VAL A 114 2.92 -2.35 -15.79
CA VAL A 114 1.83 -1.46 -16.26
C VAL A 114 0.65 -2.24 -16.84
N GLU A 115 0.92 -3.34 -17.56
CA GLU A 115 -0.11 -4.20 -18.14
C GLU A 115 -0.98 -4.88 -17.06
N PHE A 116 -0.39 -5.24 -15.91
CA PHE A 116 -1.15 -5.78 -14.80
C PHE A 116 -1.93 -4.69 -14.05
N GLN A 117 -1.34 -3.50 -13.87
CA GLN A 117 -2.06 -2.35 -13.32
C GLN A 117 -3.29 -2.01 -14.19
N ASP A 118 -3.12 -1.98 -15.51
CA ASP A 118 -4.18 -1.71 -16.48
C ASP A 118 -5.34 -2.72 -16.38
N LEU A 119 -5.00 -4.02 -16.29
CA LEU A 119 -5.98 -5.08 -16.11
C LEU A 119 -6.80 -4.87 -14.84
N VAL A 120 -6.14 -4.71 -13.69
CA VAL A 120 -6.82 -4.59 -12.38
C VAL A 120 -7.73 -3.37 -12.35
N LEU A 121 -7.25 -2.21 -12.84
CA LEU A 121 -8.03 -0.99 -12.90
C LEU A 121 -9.27 -1.14 -13.77
N LYS A 122 -9.14 -1.68 -14.97
CA LYS A 122 -10.25 -1.85 -15.92
C LYS A 122 -11.25 -2.89 -15.44
N GLU A 123 -10.80 -4.09 -15.09
CA GLU A 123 -11.72 -5.16 -14.64
C GLU A 123 -12.54 -4.73 -13.43
N THR A 124 -11.91 -4.13 -12.41
CA THR A 124 -12.64 -3.69 -11.22
C THR A 124 -13.62 -2.56 -11.53
N HIS A 125 -13.29 -1.66 -12.46
CA HIS A 125 -14.21 -0.63 -12.92
C HIS A 125 -15.39 -1.21 -13.71
N GLU A 126 -15.13 -2.12 -14.65
CA GLU A 126 -16.16 -2.80 -15.45
C GLU A 126 -17.14 -3.63 -14.60
N LEU A 127 -16.63 -4.21 -13.51
CA LEU A 127 -17.45 -4.91 -12.51
C LEU A 127 -18.21 -3.97 -11.56
N GLY A 128 -18.02 -2.65 -11.66
CA GLY A 128 -18.65 -1.67 -10.78
C GLY A 128 -18.15 -1.71 -9.34
N LEU A 129 -16.94 -2.23 -9.10
CA LEU A 129 -16.35 -2.37 -7.78
C LEU A 129 -15.56 -1.12 -7.40
N HIS A 130 -15.69 -0.65 -6.17
CA HIS A 130 -14.78 0.36 -5.64
C HIS A 130 -13.39 -0.25 -5.41
N LEU A 131 -12.35 0.36 -5.99
CA LEU A 131 -10.98 -0.14 -5.87
C LEU A 131 -10.18 0.68 -4.87
N ILE A 132 -9.43 -0.01 -4.00
CA ILE A 132 -8.39 0.57 -3.15
C ILE A 132 -7.05 -0.06 -3.53
N VAL A 133 -6.05 0.78 -3.84
CA VAL A 133 -4.66 0.36 -4.07
C VAL A 133 -3.71 1.14 -3.16
N GLU A 134 -2.55 0.58 -2.87
CA GLU A 134 -1.51 1.25 -2.09
C GLU A 134 -0.45 1.89 -2.98
N ALA A 135 -0.02 3.08 -2.62
CA ALA A 135 1.06 3.78 -3.32
C ALA A 135 1.99 4.53 -2.36
N GLN A 136 3.23 4.68 -2.78
CA GLN A 136 4.16 5.60 -2.14
C GLN A 136 3.93 7.01 -2.69
N ALA A 137 3.93 8.01 -1.82
CA ALA A 137 3.61 9.40 -2.16
C ALA A 137 4.41 9.96 -3.35
N HIS A 138 5.71 9.60 -3.45
CA HIS A 138 6.57 10.10 -4.53
C HIS A 138 6.28 9.47 -5.90
N LEU A 139 5.45 8.43 -5.99
CA LEU A 139 5.01 7.81 -7.25
C LEU A 139 3.63 8.32 -7.71
N CYS A 140 2.97 9.16 -6.92
CA CYS A 140 1.73 9.82 -7.29
C CYS A 140 2.02 11.04 -8.17
N HIS A 141 2.46 10.80 -9.41
CA HIS A 141 2.73 11.86 -10.40
C HIS A 141 1.47 12.19 -11.18
N PRO A 142 1.24 13.46 -11.60
CA PRO A 142 0.04 13.88 -12.33
C PRO A 142 -0.30 12.97 -13.51
N ASP A 143 0.68 12.62 -14.35
CA ASP A 143 0.46 11.75 -15.53
C ASP A 143 0.01 10.34 -15.13
N LYS A 144 0.62 9.74 -14.11
CA LYS A 144 0.22 8.42 -13.59
C LYS A 144 -1.19 8.49 -13.01
N LEU A 145 -1.51 9.54 -12.26
CA LEU A 145 -2.82 9.70 -11.63
C LEU A 145 -3.93 9.96 -12.67
N ALA A 146 -3.65 10.74 -13.70
CA ALA A 146 -4.57 10.94 -14.82
C ALA A 146 -4.84 9.61 -15.54
N TRP A 147 -3.78 8.81 -15.78
CA TRP A 147 -3.87 7.48 -16.38
C TRP A 147 -4.70 6.51 -15.52
N VAL A 148 -4.58 6.57 -14.19
CA VAL A 148 -5.39 5.77 -13.26
C VAL A 148 -6.85 6.23 -13.26
N ALA A 149 -7.10 7.54 -13.19
CA ALA A 149 -8.44 8.12 -13.16
C ALA A 149 -9.23 7.83 -14.45
N GLU A 150 -8.56 7.77 -15.60
CA GLU A 150 -9.17 7.38 -16.88
C GLU A 150 -9.68 5.93 -16.85
N ARG A 151 -8.98 5.03 -16.16
CA ARG A 151 -9.29 3.59 -16.11
C ARG A 151 -10.22 3.22 -14.98
N HIS A 152 -10.10 3.89 -13.86
CA HIS A 152 -10.92 3.66 -12.67
C HIS A 152 -11.23 5.00 -11.98
N PRO A 153 -12.23 5.75 -12.45
CA PRO A 153 -12.65 7.01 -11.82
C PRO A 153 -13.02 6.79 -10.34
N GLY A 154 -12.54 7.67 -9.46
CA GLY A 154 -12.83 7.58 -8.02
C GLY A 154 -12.13 6.44 -7.27
N CYS A 155 -11.15 5.78 -7.87
CA CYS A 155 -10.27 4.83 -7.17
C CYS A 155 -9.68 5.49 -5.91
N THR A 156 -9.60 4.75 -4.82
CA THR A 156 -8.91 5.20 -3.59
C THR A 156 -7.46 4.78 -3.62
N VAL A 157 -6.57 5.75 -3.46
CA VAL A 157 -5.14 5.51 -3.31
C VAL A 157 -4.75 5.66 -1.85
N ALA A 158 -4.29 4.57 -1.25
CA ALA A 158 -3.86 4.51 0.13
C ALA A 158 -2.36 4.79 0.23
N ILE A 159 -1.98 5.78 1.04
CA ILE A 159 -0.59 6.20 1.22
C ILE A 159 -0.16 6.01 2.67
N GLY A 160 0.90 5.23 2.87
CA GLY A 160 1.56 5.08 4.17
C GLY A 160 2.36 6.32 4.54
N LEU A 161 1.72 7.35 5.09
CA LEU A 161 2.41 8.53 5.63
C LEU A 161 3.19 8.18 6.89
N GLU A 162 2.61 7.40 7.78
CA GLU A 162 3.10 6.95 9.09
C GLU A 162 3.14 8.06 10.15
N ALA A 163 3.75 9.21 9.87
CA ALA A 163 3.88 10.34 10.77
C ALA A 163 3.82 11.67 10.01
N LEU A 164 3.22 12.69 10.58
CA LEU A 164 3.23 14.04 10.01
C LEU A 164 4.37 14.88 10.61
N ASP A 165 5.56 14.29 10.70
CA ASP A 165 6.78 14.90 11.22
C ASP A 165 7.98 14.33 10.48
N ASP A 166 8.75 15.20 9.79
CA ASP A 166 9.88 14.77 8.98
C ASP A 166 11.04 14.22 9.82
N THR A 167 11.16 14.61 11.08
CA THR A 167 12.14 14.02 12.01
C THR A 167 11.77 12.58 12.34
N VAL A 168 10.49 12.34 12.66
CA VAL A 168 9.97 10.98 12.91
C VAL A 168 10.05 10.14 11.65
N LEU A 169 9.65 10.66 10.49
CA LEU A 169 9.76 9.94 9.22
C LEU A 169 11.19 9.52 8.91
N ARG A 170 12.15 10.43 9.12
CA ARG A 170 13.56 10.18 8.80
C ARG A 170 14.26 9.27 9.81
N PHE A 171 14.14 9.57 11.11
CA PHE A 171 14.97 8.94 12.14
C PHE A 171 14.29 7.77 12.85
N HIS A 172 12.96 7.74 12.90
CA HIS A 172 12.22 6.65 13.52
C HIS A 172 11.75 5.63 12.48
N CYS A 173 11.19 6.11 11.36
CA CYS A 173 10.61 5.25 10.33
C CYS A 173 11.56 4.92 9.19
N ASN A 174 12.62 5.71 8.97
CA ASN A 174 13.46 5.65 7.76
C ASN A 174 12.63 5.65 6.47
N LYS A 175 11.68 6.57 6.39
CA LYS A 175 10.76 6.69 5.25
C LYS A 175 11.46 7.31 4.04
N GLY A 176 11.15 6.85 2.83
CA GLY A 176 11.76 7.30 1.58
C GLY A 176 11.25 8.65 1.04
N PHE A 177 10.34 9.32 1.74
CA PHE A 177 9.77 10.61 1.34
C PHE A 177 9.43 11.48 2.56
N SER A 178 9.16 12.77 2.33
CA SER A 178 8.84 13.78 3.35
C SER A 178 7.34 14.06 3.46
N THR A 179 6.94 14.76 4.52
CA THR A 179 5.58 15.29 4.69
C THR A 179 5.18 16.22 3.54
N LYS A 180 6.12 17.01 3.00
CA LYS A 180 5.90 17.86 1.82
C LYS A 180 5.55 17.03 0.58
N THR A 181 6.23 15.90 0.38
CA THR A 181 5.94 14.98 -0.74
C THR A 181 4.54 14.39 -0.61
N TRP A 182 4.16 13.98 0.61
CA TRP A 182 2.81 13.48 0.87
C TRP A 182 1.74 14.55 0.61
N ARG A 183 1.91 15.79 1.12
CA ARG A 183 0.95 16.88 0.87
C ARG A 183 0.75 17.12 -0.63
N LYS A 184 1.87 17.16 -1.38
CA LYS A 184 1.80 17.29 -2.83
C LYS A 184 1.04 16.14 -3.49
N SER A 185 1.28 14.89 -3.07
CA SER A 185 0.58 13.74 -3.63
C SER A 185 -0.93 13.77 -3.33
N VAL A 186 -1.34 14.29 -2.18
CA VAL A 186 -2.76 14.51 -1.84
C VAL A 186 -3.40 15.52 -2.80
N ASP A 187 -2.73 16.65 -3.06
CA ASP A 187 -3.21 17.67 -3.98
C ASP A 187 -3.33 17.13 -5.40
N ASP A 188 -2.32 16.38 -5.87
CA ASP A 188 -2.30 15.77 -7.20
C ASP A 188 -3.43 14.71 -7.35
N LEU A 189 -3.64 13.87 -6.32
CA LEU A 189 -4.73 12.87 -6.29
C LEU A 189 -6.11 13.53 -6.39
N ARG A 190 -6.35 14.58 -5.60
CA ARG A 190 -7.61 15.33 -5.62
C ARG A 190 -7.83 15.99 -6.97
N THR A 191 -6.77 16.56 -7.56
CA THR A 191 -6.83 17.18 -8.89
C THR A 191 -7.20 16.16 -9.97
N ALA A 192 -6.74 14.92 -9.83
CA ALA A 192 -7.09 13.82 -10.73
C ALA A 192 -8.49 13.21 -10.46
N GLY A 193 -9.22 13.68 -9.44
CA GLY A 193 -10.53 13.12 -9.06
C GLY A 193 -10.45 11.76 -8.36
N LEU A 194 -9.26 11.41 -7.84
CA LEU A 194 -9.03 10.19 -7.08
C LEU A 194 -9.19 10.45 -5.57
N ARG A 195 -9.51 9.41 -4.83
CA ARG A 195 -9.71 9.48 -3.38
C ARG A 195 -8.41 9.18 -2.64
N VAL A 196 -8.28 9.77 -1.46
CA VAL A 196 -7.09 9.67 -0.62
C VAL A 196 -7.41 8.88 0.65
N LYS A 197 -6.72 7.77 0.88
CA LYS A 197 -6.63 7.12 2.18
C LYS A 197 -5.23 7.30 2.74
N THR A 198 -5.12 7.74 4.00
CA THR A 198 -3.82 7.92 4.65
C THR A 198 -3.66 6.96 5.81
N TYR A 199 -2.54 6.23 5.83
CA TYR A 199 -2.14 5.43 6.98
C TYR A 199 -1.24 6.24 7.91
N LEU A 200 -1.56 6.21 9.20
CA LEU A 200 -0.72 6.70 10.29
C LEU A 200 -0.25 5.51 11.14
N LEU A 201 1.00 5.52 11.53
CA LEU A 201 1.57 4.53 12.41
C LEU A 201 1.44 5.00 13.86
N PHE A 202 0.66 4.29 14.68
CA PHE A 202 0.62 4.56 16.10
C PHE A 202 1.87 4.00 16.77
N LYS A 203 2.58 4.87 17.50
CA LYS A 203 3.81 4.57 18.20
C LYS A 203 4.94 4.12 17.26
N PRO A 204 5.42 4.99 16.36
CA PRO A 204 6.65 4.73 15.60
C PRO A 204 7.79 4.22 16.49
N PRO A 205 8.79 3.51 15.94
CA PRO A 205 9.94 3.02 16.72
C PRO A 205 10.57 4.10 17.59
N PHE A 206 11.05 3.73 18.76
CA PHE A 206 11.75 4.58 19.72
C PHE A 206 10.92 5.73 20.33
N MET A 207 9.60 5.68 20.24
CA MET A 207 8.70 6.67 20.81
C MET A 207 8.07 6.15 22.10
N SER A 208 7.93 7.02 23.12
CA SER A 208 7.16 6.68 24.31
C SER A 208 5.67 6.60 23.99
N GLU A 209 4.88 5.91 24.83
CA GLU A 209 3.41 5.82 24.59
C GLU A 209 2.71 7.17 24.76
N GLY A 210 3.17 7.97 25.71
CA GLY A 210 2.65 9.32 25.95
C GLY A 210 2.86 10.25 24.76
N ASP A 211 4.10 10.28 24.22
CA ASP A 211 4.43 11.07 23.04
C ASP A 211 3.68 10.56 21.81
N ALA A 212 3.63 9.23 21.63
CA ALA A 212 2.89 8.62 20.53
C ALA A 212 1.42 9.01 20.52
N LEU A 213 0.77 8.96 21.68
CA LEU A 213 -0.64 9.33 21.80
C LEU A 213 -0.88 10.81 21.49
N ASN A 214 -0.03 11.71 22.02
CA ASN A 214 -0.18 13.14 21.80
C ASN A 214 0.08 13.51 20.33
N LEU A 215 1.20 13.05 19.77
CA LEU A 215 1.57 13.33 18.38
C LEU A 215 0.57 12.72 17.38
N THR A 216 0.10 11.50 17.62
CA THR A 216 -0.92 10.90 16.74
C THR A 216 -2.21 11.72 16.72
N LYS A 217 -2.65 12.27 17.86
CA LYS A 217 -3.80 13.18 17.91
C LYS A 217 -3.58 14.47 17.15
N GLU A 218 -2.36 15.05 17.23
CA GLU A 218 -1.97 16.23 16.48
C GLU A 218 -1.96 15.95 14.99
N TRP A 219 -1.28 14.89 14.55
CA TRP A 219 -1.22 14.46 13.16
C TRP A 219 -2.62 14.19 12.59
N LEU A 220 -3.48 13.53 13.36
CA LEU A 220 -4.84 13.22 12.92
C LEU A 220 -5.66 14.48 12.64
N ARG A 221 -5.53 15.53 13.46
CA ARG A 221 -6.24 16.80 13.24
C ARG A 221 -5.86 17.47 11.92
N GLU A 222 -4.60 17.30 11.49
CA GLU A 222 -4.10 17.88 10.24
C GLU A 222 -4.34 16.97 9.04
N VAL A 223 -4.25 15.66 9.22
CA VAL A 223 -4.37 14.66 8.13
C VAL A 223 -5.82 14.42 7.74
N ALA A 224 -6.74 14.39 8.72
CA ALA A 224 -8.14 14.07 8.47
C ALA A 224 -8.84 15.02 7.48
N PRO A 225 -8.64 16.36 7.51
CA PRO A 225 -9.22 17.26 6.50
C PRO A 225 -8.64 17.08 5.10
N LEU A 226 -7.48 16.44 4.99
CA LEU A 226 -6.75 16.21 3.74
C LEU A 226 -6.94 14.80 3.17
N SER A 227 -7.66 13.93 3.85
CA SER A 227 -7.88 12.54 3.45
C SER A 227 -9.36 12.22 3.46
N ASP A 228 -9.80 11.37 2.54
CA ASP A 228 -11.17 10.83 2.54
C ASP A 228 -11.33 9.76 3.63
N GLU A 229 -10.22 9.07 3.94
CA GLU A 229 -10.15 8.06 5.00
C GLU A 229 -8.78 8.11 5.69
N VAL A 230 -8.76 7.95 7.00
CA VAL A 230 -7.53 7.78 7.78
C VAL A 230 -7.57 6.46 8.53
N SER A 231 -6.54 5.66 8.38
CA SER A 231 -6.36 4.42 9.14
C SER A 231 -5.17 4.57 10.08
N ILE A 232 -5.39 4.31 11.36
CA ILE A 232 -4.35 4.33 12.39
C ILE A 232 -3.95 2.89 12.69
N ASN A 233 -2.72 2.52 12.33
CA ASN A 233 -2.21 1.17 12.47
C ASN A 233 -1.23 1.12 13.67
N PRO A 234 -1.47 0.27 14.68
CA PRO A 234 -0.47 0.04 15.72
C PRO A 234 0.80 -0.54 15.14
N MET A 235 1.96 -0.03 15.57
CA MET A 235 3.23 -0.63 15.18
C MET A 235 3.31 -2.06 15.69
N ASN A 236 3.61 -2.98 14.79
CA ASN A 236 3.85 -4.38 15.11
C ASN A 236 5.35 -4.68 15.03
N ILE A 237 5.90 -5.33 16.07
CA ILE A 237 7.30 -5.76 16.07
C ILE A 237 7.41 -7.02 15.21
N GLN A 238 8.10 -6.88 14.09
CA GLN A 238 8.35 -7.98 13.18
C GLN A 238 9.58 -8.79 13.60
N LYS A 239 9.56 -10.10 13.36
CA LYS A 239 10.76 -10.92 13.49
C LYS A 239 11.67 -10.61 12.30
N GLY A 240 12.83 -10.05 12.56
CA GLY A 240 13.91 -9.84 11.59
C GLY A 240 14.80 -11.06 11.41
#